data_e5135edadd065823568b6a97ada5d7e5
#
_entry.id   e5135edadd065823568b6a97ada5d7e5
#
_cell.length_a   1.000
_cell.length_b   1.000
_cell.length_c   1.000
_cell.angle_alpha   90.00
_cell.angle_beta   90.00
_cell.angle_gamma   90.00
#
_symmetry.space_group_name_H-M   'P 1'
#
loop_
_entity.id
_entity.type
_entity.pdbx_description
1 polymer ?
#
loop_
_entity_poly.entity_id
_entity_poly.type
_entity_poly.pdbx_seq_one_letter_code
_entity_poly.pdbx_strand_id
1 'polypeptide(L)'
;MDTPPIRFLLIAILQEQDVDLATRGLGLLDVPVFHLASTGGFLGRRNATLLVGLPEGKEEEARVALQKSCRQRVEYLAIPLEGSPLPLPTPVPVTVGGATVFTIPVERFEEF
;
A
#
# COMPACT_ATOMS: atom_id res chain seq x y z
N MET A 1 29.22 -7.96 -2.87
CA MET A 1 28.21 -8.39 -3.82
C MET A 1 27.52 -7.17 -4.39
N ASP A 2 27.47 -7.10 -5.68
CA ASP A 2 26.89 -5.94 -6.33
C ASP A 2 25.37 -6.01 -6.30
N THR A 3 24.77 -4.96 -5.78
CA THR A 3 23.32 -4.83 -5.83
C THR A 3 22.92 -4.49 -7.26
N PRO A 4 21.94 -5.17 -7.85
CA PRO A 4 21.47 -4.82 -9.19
C PRO A 4 21.05 -3.36 -9.27
N PRO A 5 21.33 -2.66 -10.35
CA PRO A 5 20.96 -1.25 -10.48
C PRO A 5 19.43 -1.09 -10.53
N ILE A 6 18.95 -0.03 -9.92
CA ILE A 6 17.54 0.33 -9.96
C ILE A 6 17.21 0.80 -11.38
N ARG A 7 16.20 0.20 -11.98
CA ARG A 7 15.74 0.52 -13.34
C ARG A 7 14.35 1.11 -13.37
N PHE A 8 13.56 0.86 -12.36
CA PHE A 8 12.19 1.34 -12.29
C PHE A 8 11.87 1.88 -10.91
N LEU A 9 11.04 2.90 -10.88
CA LEU A 9 10.44 3.39 -9.65
C LEU A 9 8.97 3.00 -9.67
N LEU A 10 8.58 2.17 -8.73
CA LEU A 10 7.18 1.84 -8.53
C LEU A 10 6.63 2.74 -7.43
N ILE A 11 5.55 3.44 -7.75
CA ILE A 11 4.85 4.30 -6.82
C ILE A 11 3.51 3.64 -6.52
N ALA A 12 3.30 3.25 -5.29
CA ALA A 12 2.05 2.61 -4.86
C ALA A 12 1.33 3.49 -3.86
N ILE A 13 0.10 3.85 -4.19
CA ILE A 13 -0.79 4.58 -3.29
C ILE A 13 -1.81 3.59 -2.77
N LEU A 14 -1.80 3.36 -1.47
CA LEU A 14 -2.62 2.34 -0.83
C LEU A 14 -3.20 2.87 0.48
N GLN A 15 -4.11 2.11 1.06
CA GLN A 15 -4.65 2.46 2.35
C GLN A 15 -3.63 2.19 3.46
N GLU A 16 -3.58 3.08 4.45
CA GLU A 16 -2.60 2.98 5.53
C GLU A 16 -2.65 1.64 6.26
N GLN A 17 -3.83 1.05 6.41
CA GLN A 17 -3.99 -0.24 7.06
C GLN A 17 -3.29 -1.39 6.33
N ASP A 18 -3.01 -1.23 5.04
CA ASP A 18 -2.36 -2.27 4.23
C ASP A 18 -0.85 -2.11 4.12
N VAL A 19 -0.29 -1.02 4.68
CA VAL A 19 1.13 -0.70 4.56
C VAL A 19 2.04 -1.79 5.12
N ASP A 20 1.72 -2.31 6.28
CA ASP A 20 2.58 -3.31 6.93
C ASP A 20 2.68 -4.59 6.11
N LEU A 21 1.55 -5.09 5.61
CA LEU A 21 1.54 -6.29 4.78
C LEU A 21 2.26 -6.05 3.45
N ALA A 22 2.01 -4.90 2.83
CA ALA A 22 2.65 -4.54 1.57
C ALA A 22 4.17 -4.42 1.74
N THR A 23 4.61 -3.75 2.80
CA THR A 23 6.04 -3.57 3.08
C THR A 23 6.73 -4.91 3.34
N ARG A 24 6.09 -5.81 4.06
CA ARG A 24 6.62 -7.15 4.29
C ARG A 24 6.74 -7.94 2.99
N GLY A 25 5.70 -7.90 2.17
CA GLY A 25 5.71 -8.61 0.88
C GLY A 25 6.80 -8.10 -0.04
N LEU A 26 6.95 -6.79 -0.14
CA LEU A 26 8.00 -6.17 -0.95
C LEU A 26 9.39 -6.42 -0.36
N GLY A 27 9.50 -6.47 0.96
CA GLY A 27 10.75 -6.75 1.63
C GLY A 27 11.33 -8.12 1.31
N LEU A 28 10.48 -9.09 1.00
CA LEU A 28 10.92 -10.42 0.58
C LEU A 28 11.63 -10.41 -0.77
N LEU A 29 11.46 -9.36 -1.55
CA LEU A 29 12.12 -9.22 -2.85
C LEU A 29 13.51 -8.59 -2.75
N ASP A 30 13.90 -8.19 -1.55
CA ASP A 30 15.21 -7.55 -1.29
C ASP A 30 15.39 -6.27 -2.13
N VAL A 31 14.38 -5.42 -2.12
CA VAL A 31 14.38 -4.15 -2.83
C VAL A 31 14.16 -2.99 -1.86
N PRO A 32 14.69 -1.78 -2.15
CA PRO A 32 14.47 -0.63 -1.28
C PRO A 32 13.01 -0.16 -1.35
N VAL A 33 12.43 0.04 -0.17
CA VAL A 33 11.07 0.54 -0.02
C VAL A 33 11.08 1.76 0.89
N PHE A 34 10.50 2.86 0.43
CA PHE A 34 10.36 4.08 1.21
C PHE A 34 8.88 4.36 1.43
N HIS A 35 8.51 4.59 2.66
CA HIS A 35 7.14 4.90 3.04
C HIS A 35 7.00 6.39 3.25
N LEU A 36 6.11 7.01 2.50
CA LEU A 36 5.75 8.42 2.67
C LEU A 36 4.38 8.48 3.32
N ALA A 37 4.35 8.94 4.56
CA ALA A 37 3.10 9.11 5.27
C ALA A 37 2.34 10.32 4.73
N SER A 38 1.04 10.16 4.53
CA SER A 38 0.17 11.24 4.12
C SER A 38 -0.49 11.86 5.35
N THR A 39 -0.47 13.19 5.44
CA THR A 39 -1.11 13.93 6.53
C THR A 39 -2.47 14.47 6.10
N GLY A 40 -3.30 13.75 5.54
CA GLY A 40 -4.63 14.19 5.16
C GLY A 40 -5.38 13.02 4.58
N GLY A 41 -6.61 12.85 5.00
CA GLY A 41 -7.46 11.82 4.47
C GLY A 41 -8.41 12.39 3.44
N PHE A 42 -8.57 11.70 2.34
CA PHE A 42 -9.66 11.98 1.42
C PHE A 42 -10.85 11.11 1.83
N LEU A 43 -11.99 11.72 2.09
CA LEU A 43 -13.20 11.03 2.55
C LEU A 43 -12.98 10.24 3.86
N GLY A 44 -12.17 10.79 4.78
CA GLY A 44 -11.92 10.15 6.07
C GLY A 44 -11.03 8.92 6.01
N ARG A 45 -10.45 8.60 4.86
CA ARG A 45 -9.53 7.49 4.69
C ARG A 45 -8.11 8.00 4.58
N ARG A 46 -7.21 7.35 5.29
CA ARG A 46 -5.79 7.67 5.22
C ARG A 46 -5.14 6.79 4.18
N ASN A 47 -4.43 7.44 3.28
CA ASN A 47 -3.63 6.77 2.28
C ASN A 47 -2.15 6.93 2.60
N ALA A 48 -1.38 5.98 2.14
CA ALA A 48 0.07 6.01 2.23
C ALA A 48 0.65 5.83 0.84
N THR A 49 1.84 6.33 0.64
CA THR A 49 2.57 6.15 -0.62
C THR A 49 3.85 5.37 -0.34
N LEU A 50 4.05 4.30 -1.09
CA LEU A 50 5.30 3.56 -1.07
C LEU A 50 6.06 3.85 -2.35
N LEU A 51 7.35 4.14 -2.20
CA LEU A 51 8.28 4.26 -3.31
C LEU A 51 9.17 3.02 -3.28
N VAL A 52 9.18 2.29 -4.37
CA VAL A 52 9.92 1.04 -4.46
C VAL A 52 10.90 1.11 -5.62
N GLY A 53 12.19 0.94 -5.32
CA GLY A 53 13.21 0.87 -6.35
C GLY A 53 13.33 -0.55 -6.85
N LEU A 54 13.13 -0.76 -8.14
CA LEU A 54 13.13 -2.09 -8.73
C LEU A 54 14.26 -2.26 -9.73
N PRO A 55 15.06 -3.32 -9.58
CA PRO A 55 15.93 -3.74 -10.66
C PRO A 55 15.12 -4.38 -11.77
N GLU A 56 15.73 -4.51 -12.94
CA GLU A 56 15.09 -5.17 -14.06
C GLU A 56 14.69 -6.60 -13.69
N GLY A 57 13.49 -6.99 -14.07
CA GLY A 57 12.96 -8.32 -13.82
C GLY A 57 12.18 -8.48 -12.52
N LYS A 58 12.12 -7.45 -11.67
CA LYS A 58 11.39 -7.53 -10.40
C LYS A 58 10.01 -6.88 -10.43
N GLU A 59 9.62 -6.26 -11.55
CA GLU A 59 8.37 -5.50 -11.64
C GLU A 59 7.15 -6.38 -11.37
N GLU A 60 7.10 -7.56 -11.98
CA GLU A 60 5.95 -8.44 -11.83
C GLU A 60 5.83 -9.00 -10.41
N GLU A 61 6.96 -9.38 -9.80
CA GLU A 61 6.95 -9.86 -8.43
C GLU A 61 6.46 -8.79 -7.45
N ALA A 62 6.89 -7.55 -7.65
CA ALA A 62 6.45 -6.42 -6.83
C ALA A 62 4.94 -6.17 -7.02
N ARG A 63 4.47 -6.21 -8.26
CA ARG A 63 3.06 -6.03 -8.56
C ARG A 63 2.20 -7.10 -7.89
N VAL A 64 2.63 -8.35 -7.97
CA VAL A 64 1.91 -9.46 -7.33
C VAL A 64 1.89 -9.30 -5.81
N ALA A 65 3.02 -8.89 -5.21
CA ALA A 65 3.09 -8.64 -3.76
C ALA A 65 2.07 -7.59 -3.33
N LEU A 66 1.94 -6.51 -4.10
CA LEU A 66 0.97 -5.46 -3.83
C LEU A 66 -0.47 -5.92 -4.04
N GLN A 67 -0.73 -6.70 -5.08
CA GLN A 67 -2.06 -7.26 -5.31
C GLN A 67 -2.53 -8.11 -4.13
N LYS A 68 -1.66 -8.94 -3.60
CA LYS A 68 -1.98 -9.80 -2.47
C LYS A 68 -2.21 -9.02 -1.18
N SER A 69 -1.42 -7.99 -0.95
CA SER A 69 -1.47 -7.19 0.27
C SER A 69 -2.62 -6.19 0.28
N CYS A 70 -2.96 -5.66 -0.89
CA CYS A 70 -3.85 -4.52 -1.02
C CYS A 70 -5.16 -4.84 -1.75
N ARG A 71 -5.50 -6.11 -1.91
CA ARG A 71 -6.73 -6.47 -2.62
C ARG A 71 -7.95 -5.81 -2.01
N GLN A 72 -8.88 -5.41 -2.83
CA GLN A 72 -10.17 -4.92 -2.37
C GLN A 72 -10.95 -6.04 -1.69
N ARG A 73 -11.57 -5.70 -0.58
CA ARG A 73 -12.34 -6.65 0.22
C ARG A 73 -13.40 -5.91 1.02
N VAL A 74 -14.39 -6.64 1.50
CA VAL A 74 -15.42 -6.08 2.36
C VAL A 74 -15.09 -6.43 3.81
N GLU A 75 -15.04 -5.42 4.65
CA GLU A 75 -14.91 -5.57 6.09
C GLU A 75 -16.15 -5.03 6.75
N TYR A 76 -16.56 -5.62 7.86
CA TYR A 76 -17.70 -5.17 8.62
C TYR A 76 -17.22 -4.38 9.81
N LEU A 77 -17.62 -3.12 9.87
CA LEU A 77 -17.29 -2.25 10.99
C LEU A 77 -18.49 -2.18 11.92
N ALA A 78 -18.24 -2.39 13.21
CA ALA A 78 -19.26 -2.22 14.23
C ALA A 78 -19.34 -0.73 14.58
N ILE A 79 -20.39 -0.06 14.11
CA ILE A 79 -20.60 1.36 14.37
C ILE A 79 -21.74 1.51 15.36
N PRO A 80 -21.52 2.14 16.55
CA PRO A 80 -22.63 2.44 17.46
C PRO A 80 -23.59 3.44 16.78
N LEU A 81 -24.88 3.12 16.85
CA LEU A 81 -25.90 4.02 16.33
C LEU A 81 -26.16 5.12 17.37
N GLU A 82 -25.88 6.36 17.02
CA GLU A 82 -26.18 7.51 17.86
C GLU A 82 -27.69 7.66 18.03
N GLY A 83 -28.12 7.95 19.24
CA GLY A 83 -29.52 8.15 19.55
C GLY A 83 -30.33 6.88 19.69
N SER A 84 -29.72 5.71 19.56
CA SER A 84 -30.40 4.44 19.84
C SER A 84 -30.49 4.19 21.34
N PRO A 85 -31.67 3.76 21.85
CA PRO A 85 -31.80 3.40 23.25
C PRO A 85 -31.05 2.10 23.61
N LEU A 86 -30.66 1.33 22.60
CA LEU A 86 -29.84 0.13 22.76
C LEU A 86 -28.48 0.36 22.17
N PRO A 87 -27.40 0.39 22.97
CA PRO A 87 -26.05 0.65 22.46
C PRO A 87 -25.43 -0.58 21.78
N LEU A 88 -26.19 -1.25 20.93
CA LEU A 88 -25.70 -2.39 20.17
C LEU A 88 -25.09 -1.90 18.88
N PRO A 89 -23.81 -2.23 18.63
CA PRO A 89 -23.18 -1.86 17.36
C PRO A 89 -23.84 -2.63 16.22
N THR A 90 -24.12 -1.90 15.14
CA THR A 90 -24.64 -2.51 13.92
C THR A 90 -23.47 -2.72 12.96
N PRO A 91 -23.22 -3.95 12.49
CA PRO A 91 -22.17 -4.17 11.49
C PRO A 91 -22.54 -3.49 10.17
N VAL A 92 -21.61 -2.69 9.67
CA VAL A 92 -21.77 -1.99 8.40
C VAL A 92 -20.71 -2.52 7.43
N PRO A 93 -21.12 -2.99 6.23
CA PRO A 93 -20.13 -3.42 5.24
C PRO A 93 -19.41 -2.22 4.64
N VAL A 94 -18.08 -2.29 4.60
CA VAL A 94 -17.24 -1.25 4.04
C VAL A 94 -16.23 -1.92 3.10
N THR A 95 -16.12 -1.40 1.88
CA THR A 95 -15.09 -1.85 0.96
C THR A 95 -13.76 -1.18 1.33
N VAL A 96 -12.77 -1.99 1.60
CA VAL A 96 -11.43 -1.53 1.96
C VAL A 96 -10.40 -2.15 1.02
N GLY A 97 -9.19 -1.59 1.04
CA GLY A 97 -8.09 -2.07 0.23
C GLY A 97 -8.06 -1.42 -1.15
N GLY A 98 -7.32 -2.04 -2.03
CA GLY A 98 -7.01 -1.48 -3.32
C GLY A 98 -5.73 -0.68 -3.29
N ALA A 99 -5.08 -0.55 -4.44
CA ALA A 99 -3.88 0.25 -4.61
C ALA A 99 -3.86 0.81 -6.01
N THR A 100 -3.32 2.02 -6.14
CA THR A 100 -3.00 2.61 -7.43
C THR A 100 -1.49 2.53 -7.58
N VAL A 101 -1.05 1.94 -8.69
CA VAL A 101 0.37 1.66 -8.90
C VAL A 101 0.82 2.31 -10.20
N PHE A 102 1.92 3.05 -10.13
CA PHE A 102 2.62 3.60 -11.27
C PHE A 102 4.00 3.00 -11.33
N THR A 103 4.44 2.61 -12.51
CA THR A 103 5.82 2.18 -12.72
C THR A 103 6.47 3.11 -13.72
N ILE A 104 7.56 3.73 -13.32
CA ILE A 104 8.26 4.74 -14.10
C ILE A 104 9.68 4.27 -14.35
N PRO A 105 10.17 4.35 -15.59
CA PRO A 105 11.59 4.07 -15.84
C PRO A 105 12.46 5.07 -15.10
N VAL A 106 13.56 4.58 -14.49
CA VAL A 106 14.53 5.40 -13.79
C VAL A 106 15.74 5.58 -14.70
N GLU A 107 16.00 6.80 -15.05
CA GLU A 107 17.15 7.16 -15.86
C GLU A 107 18.43 7.15 -15.03
N ARG A 108 18.33 7.59 -13.77
CA ARG A 108 19.47 7.71 -12.88
C ARG A 108 19.04 7.55 -11.42
N PHE A 109 19.74 6.72 -10.68
CA PHE A 109 19.53 6.50 -9.25
C PHE A 109 20.83 6.79 -8.51
N GLU A 110 20.78 7.66 -7.52
CA GLU A 110 21.94 8.04 -6.72
C GLU A 110 21.57 8.08 -5.24
N GLU A 111 22.49 7.60 -4.42
CA GLU A 111 22.44 7.75 -2.96
C GLU A 111 23.68 8.54 -2.53
N PHE A 112 23.44 9.53 -1.70
CA PHE A 112 24.53 10.41 -1.23
C PHE A 112 24.90 10.13 0.22
#